data_8bc7e9a7be0b47e538eccb9d901e74ba
#
_entry.id   8bc7e9a7be0b47e538eccb9d901e74ba
#
_cell.length_a   1.000
_cell.length_b   1.000
_cell.length_c   1.000
_cell.angle_alpha   90.00
_cell.angle_beta   90.00
_cell.angle_gamma   90.00
#
_symmetry.space_group_name_H-M   'P 1'
#
loop_
_entity.id
_entity.type
_entity.pdbx_description
1 polymer ?
#
loop_
_entity_poly.entity_id
_entity_poly.type
_entity_poly.pdbx_seq_one_letter_code
_entity_poly.pdbx_strand_id
1 'polypeptide(L)'
;MLLSKKSILLSALLTLPSAFAQDIYLAQGLLAGEPSESTVILQTRLTSSPIPIEGDVPGMVGVGQFEISTSPDFKKSTFSEWINASNETDFILKTKIDSLKPTTTYHYRVIYGSEKGSAKPSSAASFKTLPTKDQSASIQFVLTSCLNYAFFQIGDKTNSPAKPEDRALGYPALEPIAKLKPDFIILNGDCVYYDHPAHTAAKTRTELRKKWHEQYVMPRFVKLFSQTPTYWLKDDHDHRYNDSDLTGEKEPSNELGIATFREQVPIVDPKSNTPTYRTHRMGKDLQLWFVEGRDYRSPNKMPDGPEKSLWGKEQREWLQRTIKESNATFKILISPTPIIGPDDGYKSDNHANLKGFAQEGQAFFEWLKTNDIDPNKFFILCGDRHWKYHTIHPHGFTEFSCGALNKENARLGRIPGDPKSNDPDAKFRQPYTDKPASGGFLHVDLKASSPQTPATLSITLQDDSGKTLHQHQVK
;
A
#
# COMPACT_ATOMS: atom_id res chain seq x y z
N MET A 1 -70.29 22.46 -57.69
CA MET A 1 -69.17 21.54 -57.95
C MET A 1 -68.17 21.68 -56.77
N LEU A 2 -68.33 20.87 -55.76
CA LEU A 2 -67.54 20.88 -54.49
C LEU A 2 -66.35 19.95 -54.60
N LEU A 3 -65.15 20.49 -54.51
CA LEU A 3 -63.91 19.75 -54.46
C LEU A 3 -63.51 19.54 -52.97
N SER A 4 -63.55 18.26 -52.51
CA SER A 4 -63.14 17.80 -51.19
C SER A 4 -61.62 17.80 -51.15
N LYS A 5 -61.01 18.55 -50.19
CA LYS A 5 -59.61 18.39 -49.84
C LYS A 5 -59.45 17.22 -48.81
N LYS A 6 -58.78 16.17 -49.20
CA LYS A 6 -58.34 15.12 -48.27
C LYS A 6 -56.99 15.57 -47.66
N SER A 7 -56.95 15.77 -46.33
CA SER A 7 -55.72 15.99 -45.56
C SER A 7 -55.10 14.63 -45.26
N ILE A 8 -53.85 14.43 -45.70
CA ILE A 8 -53.04 13.24 -45.36
C ILE A 8 -52.25 13.64 -44.09
N LEU A 9 -52.57 13.03 -42.97
CA LEU A 9 -51.76 13.10 -41.75
C LEU A 9 -50.54 12.18 -41.92
N LEU A 10 -49.34 12.78 -42.04
CA LEU A 10 -48.07 12.05 -42.04
C LEU A 10 -47.64 11.86 -40.57
N SER A 11 -47.81 10.67 -40.03
CA SER A 11 -47.27 10.28 -38.68
C SER A 11 -45.77 10.08 -38.81
N ALA A 12 -44.99 11.06 -38.35
CA ALA A 12 -43.56 10.88 -38.15
C ALA A 12 -43.32 9.98 -36.94
N LEU A 13 -42.91 8.71 -37.16
CA LEU A 13 -42.35 7.87 -36.13
C LEU A 13 -40.99 8.46 -35.74
N LEU A 14 -40.90 9.08 -34.59
CA LEU A 14 -39.63 9.41 -33.91
C LEU A 14 -39.03 8.08 -33.40
N THR A 15 -38.11 7.52 -34.17
CA THR A 15 -37.22 6.47 -33.65
C THR A 15 -36.28 7.14 -32.68
N LEU A 16 -36.53 6.96 -31.36
CA LEU A 16 -35.54 7.25 -30.32
C LEU A 16 -34.30 6.40 -30.62
N PRO A 17 -33.08 7.01 -30.65
CA PRO A 17 -31.88 6.22 -30.77
C PRO A 17 -31.83 5.29 -29.57
N SER A 18 -31.77 3.98 -29.83
CA SER A 18 -31.43 3.00 -28.79
C SER A 18 -30.09 3.42 -28.22
N ALA A 19 -30.07 3.85 -26.96
CA ALA A 19 -28.83 4.08 -26.24
C ALA A 19 -28.07 2.76 -26.26
N PHE A 20 -27.02 2.65 -27.06
CA PHE A 20 -26.10 1.51 -26.99
C PHE A 20 -25.62 1.45 -25.55
N ALA A 21 -25.90 0.35 -24.86
CA ALA A 21 -25.36 0.12 -23.53
C ALA A 21 -23.84 0.16 -23.64
N GLN A 22 -23.23 1.21 -23.05
CA GLN A 22 -21.78 1.37 -23.05
C GLN A 22 -21.17 0.22 -22.25
N ASP A 23 -20.16 -0.45 -22.80
CA ASP A 23 -19.47 -1.53 -22.11
C ASP A 23 -18.80 -1.01 -20.81
N ILE A 24 -18.91 -1.80 -19.77
CA ILE A 24 -18.27 -1.54 -18.49
C ILE A 24 -17.08 -2.50 -18.31
N TYR A 25 -15.96 -1.97 -17.90
CA TYR A 25 -14.71 -2.70 -17.71
C TYR A 25 -14.22 -2.60 -16.27
N LEU A 26 -13.21 -3.40 -15.93
CA LEU A 26 -12.47 -3.40 -14.66
C LEU A 26 -10.99 -3.19 -14.97
N ALA A 27 -10.63 -2.02 -15.50
CA ALA A 27 -9.28 -1.78 -16.01
C ALA A 27 -8.18 -1.96 -14.96
N GLN A 28 -8.48 -1.64 -13.69
CA GLN A 28 -7.54 -1.81 -12.56
C GLN A 28 -7.66 -3.18 -11.89
N GLY A 29 -8.52 -4.09 -12.41
CA GLY A 29 -8.70 -5.45 -11.90
C GLY A 29 -9.44 -5.50 -10.55
N LEU A 30 -9.20 -6.59 -9.83
CA LEU A 30 -9.78 -6.88 -8.52
C LEU A 30 -8.71 -6.79 -7.45
N LEU A 31 -9.03 -6.16 -6.31
CA LEU A 31 -8.15 -6.05 -5.15
C LEU A 31 -8.79 -6.72 -3.92
N ALA A 32 -7.99 -7.50 -3.19
CA ALA A 32 -8.27 -7.90 -1.82
C ALA A 32 -7.29 -7.19 -0.88
N GLY A 33 -7.79 -6.57 0.17
CA GLY A 33 -6.94 -5.89 1.16
C GLY A 33 -7.30 -6.26 2.59
N GLU A 34 -6.35 -6.03 3.50
CA GLU A 34 -6.52 -6.24 4.93
C GLU A 34 -7.06 -7.63 5.31
N PRO A 35 -6.54 -8.73 4.72
CA PRO A 35 -6.97 -10.03 5.17
C PRO A 35 -6.65 -10.21 6.66
N SER A 36 -7.62 -10.73 7.40
CA SER A 36 -7.46 -11.19 8.78
C SER A 36 -7.76 -12.70 8.87
N GLU A 37 -7.86 -13.22 10.06
CA GLU A 37 -8.30 -14.61 10.25
C GLU A 37 -9.76 -14.84 9.80
N SER A 38 -10.58 -13.76 9.73
CA SER A 38 -12.02 -13.88 9.51
C SER A 38 -12.61 -12.78 8.61
N THR A 39 -11.81 -11.85 8.11
CA THR A 39 -12.29 -10.72 7.29
C THR A 39 -11.36 -10.41 6.13
N VAL A 40 -11.89 -9.70 5.12
CA VAL A 40 -11.15 -9.10 4.01
C VAL A 40 -11.92 -7.88 3.49
N ILE A 41 -11.24 -6.92 2.91
CA ILE A 41 -11.86 -5.84 2.13
C ILE A 41 -11.67 -6.16 0.65
N LEU A 42 -12.76 -6.23 -0.10
CA LEU A 42 -12.74 -6.41 -1.55
C LEU A 42 -13.03 -5.09 -2.24
N GLN A 43 -12.28 -4.81 -3.30
CA GLN A 43 -12.37 -3.56 -4.04
C GLN A 43 -12.19 -3.79 -5.53
N THR A 44 -12.92 -3.02 -6.34
CA THR A 44 -12.68 -2.82 -7.78
C THR A 44 -13.25 -1.47 -8.21
N ARG A 45 -12.86 -0.99 -9.39
CA ARG A 45 -13.36 0.25 -9.98
C ARG A 45 -14.01 -0.04 -11.33
N LEU A 46 -15.22 0.47 -11.55
CA LEU A 46 -15.89 0.39 -12.84
C LEU A 46 -15.34 1.47 -13.78
N THR A 47 -15.01 1.08 -15.00
CA THR A 47 -14.42 1.97 -16.01
C THR A 47 -15.16 1.88 -17.35
N SER A 48 -15.14 2.96 -18.13
CA SER A 48 -15.71 3.00 -19.46
C SER A 48 -14.72 2.58 -20.56
N SER A 49 -13.45 2.30 -20.16
CA SER A 49 -12.40 1.80 -21.04
C SER A 49 -11.57 0.75 -20.33
N PRO A 50 -11.06 -0.29 -21.03
CA PRO A 50 -10.13 -1.25 -20.47
C PRO A 50 -8.67 -0.74 -20.41
N ILE A 51 -8.37 0.39 -21.02
CA ILE A 51 -7.04 1.00 -21.11
C ILE A 51 -7.13 2.51 -20.82
N PRO A 52 -6.00 3.17 -20.48
CA PRO A 52 -5.97 4.62 -20.34
C PRO A 52 -6.36 5.36 -21.62
N ILE A 53 -7.10 6.46 -21.44
CA ILE A 53 -7.43 7.45 -22.48
C ILE A 53 -6.86 8.78 -22.00
N GLU A 54 -6.00 9.42 -22.80
CA GLU A 54 -5.32 10.67 -22.45
C GLU A 54 -4.62 10.64 -21.08
N GLY A 55 -4.05 9.48 -20.74
CA GLY A 55 -3.30 9.27 -19.50
C GLY A 55 -4.17 9.13 -18.25
N ASP A 56 -5.47 8.86 -18.39
CA ASP A 56 -6.37 8.52 -17.29
C ASP A 56 -7.23 7.31 -17.68
N VAL A 57 -7.88 6.69 -16.71
CA VAL A 57 -8.83 5.60 -16.93
C VAL A 57 -10.23 6.09 -16.53
N PRO A 58 -11.07 6.50 -17.49
CA PRO A 58 -12.38 7.08 -17.19
C PRO A 58 -13.28 6.09 -16.44
N GLY A 59 -13.93 6.57 -15.38
CA GLY A 59 -14.88 5.78 -14.60
C GLY A 59 -16.23 5.61 -15.28
N MET A 60 -17.02 4.65 -14.83
CA MET A 60 -18.35 4.36 -15.38
C MET A 60 -19.35 4.10 -14.26
N VAL A 61 -20.50 4.79 -14.33
CA VAL A 61 -21.63 4.54 -13.43
C VAL A 61 -22.15 3.12 -13.65
N GLY A 62 -22.47 2.44 -12.56
CA GLY A 62 -23.01 1.09 -12.63
C GLY A 62 -23.25 0.51 -11.23
N VAL A 63 -23.47 -0.79 -11.20
CA VAL A 63 -23.69 -1.54 -9.96
C VAL A 63 -22.81 -2.78 -9.93
N GLY A 64 -22.46 -3.25 -8.75
CA GLY A 64 -21.76 -4.51 -8.61
C GLY A 64 -21.96 -5.15 -7.25
N GLN A 65 -21.72 -6.46 -7.21
CA GLN A 65 -21.82 -7.31 -6.04
C GLN A 65 -20.68 -8.32 -6.06
N PHE A 66 -19.98 -8.49 -4.95
CA PHE A 66 -18.91 -9.50 -4.86
C PHE A 66 -19.53 -10.88 -4.56
N GLU A 67 -19.06 -11.86 -5.31
CA GLU A 67 -19.32 -13.28 -5.09
C GLU A 67 -18.07 -13.96 -4.58
N ILE A 68 -18.17 -14.70 -3.46
CA ILE A 68 -17.05 -15.30 -2.74
C ILE A 68 -17.30 -16.80 -2.54
N SER A 69 -16.30 -17.64 -2.81
CA SER A 69 -16.38 -19.08 -2.67
C SER A 69 -15.05 -19.68 -2.21
N THR A 70 -15.09 -20.81 -1.52
CA THR A 70 -13.89 -21.64 -1.26
C THR A 70 -13.54 -22.57 -2.43
N SER A 71 -14.37 -22.59 -3.48
CA SER A 71 -14.17 -23.38 -4.69
C SER A 71 -14.05 -22.48 -5.92
N PRO A 72 -13.08 -22.72 -6.82
CA PRO A 72 -12.88 -21.90 -8.01
C PRO A 72 -14.02 -21.98 -9.04
N ASP A 73 -14.91 -22.94 -8.92
CA ASP A 73 -16.08 -23.11 -9.80
C ASP A 73 -17.34 -22.38 -9.29
N PHE A 74 -17.27 -21.72 -8.13
CA PHE A 74 -18.36 -20.95 -7.51
C PHE A 74 -19.68 -21.72 -7.29
N LYS A 75 -19.65 -23.06 -7.20
CA LYS A 75 -20.87 -23.88 -6.97
C LYS A 75 -21.54 -23.59 -5.62
N LYS A 76 -20.75 -23.15 -4.63
CA LYS A 76 -21.25 -22.72 -3.31
C LYS A 76 -20.64 -21.36 -3.02
N SER A 77 -21.44 -20.33 -3.18
CA SER A 77 -21.00 -18.94 -3.03
C SER A 77 -21.80 -18.21 -1.97
N THR A 78 -21.18 -17.18 -1.41
CA THR A 78 -21.83 -16.10 -0.65
C THR A 78 -21.67 -14.80 -1.42
N PHE A 79 -22.57 -13.84 -1.17
CA PHE A 79 -22.61 -12.59 -1.90
C PHE A 79 -22.57 -11.41 -0.92
N SER A 80 -21.89 -10.35 -1.31
CA SER A 80 -22.01 -9.06 -0.63
C SER A 80 -23.36 -8.41 -0.96
N GLU A 81 -23.67 -7.31 -0.30
CA GLU A 81 -24.71 -6.41 -0.79
C GLU A 81 -24.32 -5.80 -2.16
N TRP A 82 -25.35 -5.35 -2.91
CA TRP A 82 -25.14 -4.57 -4.12
C TRP A 82 -24.61 -3.17 -3.79
N ILE A 83 -23.61 -2.73 -4.53
CA ILE A 83 -22.95 -1.45 -4.36
C ILE A 83 -23.15 -0.64 -5.63
N ASN A 84 -23.50 0.65 -5.50
CA ASN A 84 -23.58 1.59 -6.61
C ASN A 84 -22.20 2.24 -6.82
N ALA A 85 -21.72 2.23 -8.06
CA ALA A 85 -20.54 2.95 -8.48
C ALA A 85 -20.95 4.32 -9.01
N SER A 86 -20.43 5.39 -8.42
CA SER A 86 -20.74 6.77 -8.82
C SER A 86 -19.48 7.65 -8.77
N ASN A 87 -19.56 8.82 -9.36
CA ASN A 87 -18.45 9.79 -9.36
C ASN A 87 -18.03 10.24 -7.95
N GLU A 88 -18.98 10.26 -6.98
CA GLU A 88 -18.69 10.63 -5.59
C GLU A 88 -17.66 9.69 -4.96
N THR A 89 -17.69 8.41 -5.33
CA THR A 89 -16.79 7.35 -4.83
C THR A 89 -15.79 6.90 -5.87
N ASP A 90 -15.49 7.74 -6.88
CA ASP A 90 -14.61 7.41 -8.00
C ASP A 90 -14.97 6.09 -8.71
N PHE A 91 -16.26 5.78 -8.78
CA PHE A 91 -16.78 4.54 -9.36
C PHE A 91 -16.25 3.25 -8.72
N ILE A 92 -15.73 3.35 -7.49
CA ILE A 92 -15.18 2.25 -6.72
C ILE A 92 -16.33 1.46 -6.05
N LEU A 93 -16.29 0.15 -6.23
CA LEU A 93 -17.05 -0.83 -5.47
C LEU A 93 -16.13 -1.36 -4.36
N LYS A 94 -16.43 -1.07 -3.10
CA LYS A 94 -15.64 -1.48 -1.95
C LYS A 94 -16.54 -2.02 -0.85
N THR A 95 -16.21 -3.18 -0.27
CA THR A 95 -16.96 -3.78 0.84
C THR A 95 -16.06 -4.63 1.72
N LYS A 96 -16.39 -4.67 2.99
CA LYS A 96 -15.81 -5.63 3.93
C LYS A 96 -16.61 -6.92 3.92
N ILE A 97 -15.93 -8.04 3.89
CA ILE A 97 -16.48 -9.39 4.02
C ILE A 97 -16.05 -9.93 5.39
N ASP A 98 -17.00 -10.38 6.17
CA ASP A 98 -16.81 -10.93 7.50
C ASP A 98 -17.13 -12.43 7.55
N SER A 99 -16.89 -13.06 8.71
CA SER A 99 -17.24 -14.46 8.99
C SER A 99 -16.54 -15.48 8.09
N LEU A 100 -15.36 -15.15 7.61
CA LEU A 100 -14.50 -16.05 6.85
C LEU A 100 -13.84 -17.07 7.79
N LYS A 101 -13.46 -18.24 7.26
CA LYS A 101 -12.69 -19.26 7.97
C LYS A 101 -11.20 -18.91 7.92
N PRO A 102 -10.43 -19.10 9.02
CA PRO A 102 -9.00 -18.85 9.01
C PRO A 102 -8.24 -19.86 8.13
N THR A 103 -7.04 -19.47 7.70
CA THR A 103 -6.11 -20.29 6.87
C THR A 103 -6.78 -20.90 5.63
N THR A 104 -7.72 -20.17 5.04
CA THR A 104 -8.56 -20.64 3.93
C THR A 104 -8.34 -19.79 2.69
N THR A 105 -8.11 -20.45 1.56
CA THR A 105 -8.10 -19.77 0.26
C THR A 105 -9.53 -19.55 -0.23
N TYR A 106 -9.81 -18.29 -0.56
CA TYR A 106 -11.08 -17.89 -1.16
C TYR A 106 -10.85 -17.41 -2.57
N HIS A 107 -11.76 -17.79 -3.47
CA HIS A 107 -11.91 -17.23 -4.81
C HIS A 107 -13.02 -16.18 -4.77
N TYR A 108 -12.83 -15.07 -5.45
CA TYR A 108 -13.85 -14.04 -5.53
C TYR A 108 -13.90 -13.43 -6.93
N ARG A 109 -15.06 -12.88 -7.27
CA ARG A 109 -15.29 -12.14 -8.50
C ARG A 109 -16.35 -11.07 -8.24
N VAL A 110 -16.45 -10.09 -9.11
CA VAL A 110 -17.54 -9.13 -9.07
C VAL A 110 -18.56 -9.44 -10.16
N ILE A 111 -19.83 -9.40 -9.79
CA ILE A 111 -20.96 -9.42 -10.72
C ILE A 111 -21.34 -7.96 -10.93
N TYR A 112 -21.19 -7.42 -12.15
CA TYR A 112 -21.28 -5.99 -12.41
C TYR A 112 -21.96 -5.68 -13.74
N GLY A 113 -22.58 -4.50 -13.82
CA GLY A 113 -23.28 -4.03 -15.02
C GLY A 113 -23.79 -2.60 -14.84
N SER A 114 -24.47 -2.08 -15.85
CA SER A 114 -25.18 -0.78 -15.77
C SER A 114 -26.34 -0.87 -14.76
N GLU A 115 -26.92 -2.03 -14.61
CA GLU A 115 -27.99 -2.33 -13.65
C GLU A 115 -27.93 -3.82 -13.26
N LYS A 116 -28.65 -4.19 -12.19
CA LYS A 116 -28.66 -5.56 -11.66
C LYS A 116 -29.10 -6.60 -12.70
N GLY A 117 -30.08 -6.27 -13.54
CA GLY A 117 -30.65 -7.17 -14.55
C GLY A 117 -29.70 -7.48 -15.71
N SER A 118 -28.72 -6.63 -15.99
CA SER A 118 -27.72 -6.80 -17.04
C SER A 118 -26.34 -7.22 -16.53
N ALA A 119 -26.19 -7.44 -15.20
CA ALA A 119 -24.92 -7.71 -14.56
C ALA A 119 -24.35 -9.08 -14.96
N LYS A 120 -23.05 -9.14 -15.19
CA LYS A 120 -22.29 -10.34 -15.57
C LYS A 120 -21.08 -10.55 -14.66
N PRO A 121 -20.60 -11.79 -14.44
CA PRO A 121 -19.42 -12.05 -13.63
C PRO A 121 -18.14 -11.65 -14.35
N SER A 122 -17.18 -11.11 -13.57
CA SER A 122 -15.79 -10.91 -13.99
C SER A 122 -15.01 -12.22 -13.99
N SER A 123 -13.74 -12.17 -14.46
CA SER A 123 -12.73 -13.17 -14.12
C SER A 123 -12.55 -13.25 -12.60
N ALA A 124 -12.17 -14.44 -12.11
CA ALA A 124 -11.94 -14.67 -10.69
C ALA A 124 -10.55 -14.20 -10.24
N ALA A 125 -10.48 -13.75 -9.00
CA ALA A 125 -9.28 -13.48 -8.23
C ALA A 125 -9.27 -14.35 -6.96
N SER A 126 -8.20 -14.29 -6.17
CA SER A 126 -8.11 -15.08 -4.93
C SER A 126 -7.34 -14.37 -3.83
N PHE A 127 -7.63 -14.72 -2.60
CA PHE A 127 -6.87 -14.36 -1.41
C PHE A 127 -6.89 -15.50 -0.41
N LYS A 128 -5.99 -15.45 0.58
CA LYS A 128 -5.98 -16.38 1.70
C LYS A 128 -6.15 -15.61 3.01
N THR A 129 -7.02 -16.12 3.89
CA THR A 129 -7.17 -15.59 5.25
C THR A 129 -6.00 -15.98 6.12
N LEU A 130 -5.71 -15.16 7.14
CA LEU A 130 -4.63 -15.42 8.08
C LEU A 130 -4.95 -16.63 9.00
N PRO A 131 -3.92 -17.27 9.57
CA PRO A 131 -4.08 -18.24 10.64
C PRO A 131 -4.55 -17.54 11.92
N THR A 132 -5.23 -18.28 12.80
CA THR A 132 -5.56 -17.80 14.15
C THR A 132 -4.28 -17.63 14.98
N LYS A 133 -4.35 -16.81 16.02
CA LYS A 133 -3.20 -16.51 16.91
C LYS A 133 -2.53 -17.74 17.53
N ASP A 134 -3.24 -18.87 17.63
CA ASP A 134 -2.75 -20.10 18.25
C ASP A 134 -2.24 -21.13 17.21
N GLN A 135 -2.45 -20.87 15.91
CA GLN A 135 -1.97 -21.72 14.83
C GLN A 135 -0.52 -21.40 14.48
N SER A 136 0.34 -22.40 14.44
CA SER A 136 1.68 -22.32 13.87
C SER A 136 1.58 -22.42 12.35
N ALA A 137 1.99 -21.38 11.64
CA ALA A 137 1.91 -21.32 10.18
C ALA A 137 3.11 -20.57 9.60
N SER A 138 3.70 -21.14 8.55
CA SER A 138 4.71 -20.43 7.76
C SER A 138 4.04 -19.34 6.91
N ILE A 139 4.65 -18.16 6.87
CA ILE A 139 4.13 -16.98 6.18
C ILE A 139 5.27 -16.29 5.46
N GLN A 140 5.06 -15.93 4.22
CA GLN A 140 5.97 -15.09 3.47
C GLN A 140 5.25 -13.85 2.93
N PHE A 141 5.91 -12.71 2.99
CA PHE A 141 5.37 -11.48 2.46
C PHE A 141 6.46 -10.58 1.86
N VAL A 142 6.02 -9.63 1.06
CA VAL A 142 6.89 -8.64 0.44
C VAL A 142 6.49 -7.25 0.91
N LEU A 143 7.50 -6.38 1.14
CA LEU A 143 7.32 -4.97 1.45
C LEU A 143 7.96 -4.14 0.35
N THR A 144 7.21 -3.16 -0.16
CA THR A 144 7.60 -2.22 -1.20
C THR A 144 7.28 -0.79 -0.79
N SER A 145 7.98 0.19 -1.34
CA SER A 145 7.76 1.63 -1.09
C SER A 145 8.29 2.46 -2.25
N CYS A 146 7.99 3.76 -2.26
CA CYS A 146 8.58 4.76 -3.16
C CYS A 146 8.39 4.42 -4.64
N LEU A 147 7.11 4.18 -5.05
CA LEU A 147 6.69 3.78 -6.39
C LEU A 147 6.49 5.02 -7.29
N ASN A 148 7.57 5.67 -7.72
CA ASN A 148 7.49 6.92 -8.47
C ASN A 148 7.17 6.69 -9.95
N TYR A 149 5.87 6.76 -10.31
CA TYR A 149 5.37 6.60 -11.68
C TYR A 149 5.98 7.61 -12.65
N ALA A 150 6.10 8.88 -12.25
CA ALA A 150 6.64 9.92 -13.12
C ALA A 150 8.10 9.63 -13.51
N PHE A 151 8.96 9.26 -12.54
CA PHE A 151 10.35 8.91 -12.83
C PHE A 151 10.44 7.63 -13.67
N PHE A 152 9.58 6.66 -13.41
CA PHE A 152 9.51 5.44 -14.20
C PHE A 152 9.13 5.70 -15.65
N GLN A 153 8.16 6.59 -15.92
CA GLN A 153 7.65 6.88 -17.26
C GLN A 153 8.52 7.87 -18.05
N ILE A 154 9.06 8.89 -17.41
CA ILE A 154 9.75 10.00 -18.09
C ILE A 154 11.18 10.23 -17.62
N GLY A 155 11.62 9.55 -16.53
CA GLY A 155 12.92 9.78 -15.90
C GLY A 155 12.94 11.05 -15.04
N ASP A 156 14.10 11.33 -14.46
CA ASP A 156 14.37 12.54 -13.71
C ASP A 156 15.64 13.26 -14.24
N LYS A 157 16.20 14.18 -13.46
CA LYS A 157 17.44 14.89 -13.84
C LYS A 157 18.68 13.99 -13.88
N THR A 158 18.65 12.85 -13.20
CA THR A 158 19.80 11.95 -12.99
C THR A 158 19.63 10.60 -13.68
N ASN A 159 18.40 10.16 -13.87
CA ASN A 159 18.06 8.85 -14.41
C ASN A 159 17.20 8.95 -15.67
N SER A 160 17.51 8.13 -16.67
CA SER A 160 16.64 7.92 -17.83
C SER A 160 15.36 7.17 -17.42
N PRO A 161 14.25 7.33 -18.16
CA PRO A 161 13.04 6.55 -17.92
C PRO A 161 13.30 5.05 -18.10
N ALA A 162 12.40 4.24 -17.56
CA ALA A 162 12.41 2.80 -17.78
C ALA A 162 12.29 2.45 -19.28
N LYS A 163 12.65 1.21 -19.64
CA LYS A 163 12.53 0.72 -21.02
C LYS A 163 11.08 0.80 -21.51
N PRO A 164 10.82 1.04 -22.79
CA PRO A 164 9.47 1.18 -23.34
C PRO A 164 8.54 0.01 -23.00
N GLU A 165 9.02 -1.23 -23.09
CA GLU A 165 8.27 -2.43 -22.75
C GLU A 165 7.89 -2.48 -21.27
N ASP A 166 8.77 -2.08 -20.38
CA ASP A 166 8.48 -2.03 -18.95
C ASP A 166 7.50 -0.91 -18.60
N ARG A 167 7.64 0.26 -19.25
CA ARG A 167 6.69 1.37 -19.07
C ARG A 167 5.26 0.97 -19.43
N ALA A 168 5.09 0.14 -20.45
CA ALA A 168 3.77 -0.37 -20.85
C ALA A 168 3.22 -1.43 -19.89
N LEU A 169 4.09 -2.27 -19.31
CA LEU A 169 3.69 -3.40 -18.47
C LEU A 169 3.65 -3.07 -16.97
N GLY A 170 4.42 -2.09 -16.51
CA GLY A 170 4.61 -1.73 -15.12
C GLY A 170 5.97 -2.17 -14.57
N TYR A 171 6.25 -1.85 -13.33
CA TYR A 171 7.55 -2.04 -12.67
C TYR A 171 8.09 -3.47 -12.82
N PRO A 172 9.38 -3.65 -13.27
CA PRO A 172 9.99 -4.97 -13.43
C PRO A 172 9.99 -5.81 -12.16
N ALA A 173 10.19 -5.19 -11.00
CA ALA A 173 10.21 -5.88 -9.69
C ALA A 173 8.93 -6.68 -9.38
N LEU A 174 7.79 -6.34 -9.98
CA LEU A 174 6.52 -7.07 -9.77
C LEU A 174 6.57 -8.49 -10.33
N GLU A 175 7.43 -8.80 -11.30
CA GLU A 175 7.57 -10.15 -11.84
C GLU A 175 8.25 -11.13 -10.87
N PRO A 176 9.45 -10.82 -10.32
CA PRO A 176 10.04 -11.68 -9.29
C PRO A 176 9.17 -11.75 -8.03
N ILE A 177 8.49 -10.67 -7.62
CA ILE A 177 7.51 -10.71 -6.52
C ILE A 177 6.40 -11.74 -6.81
N ALA A 178 5.81 -11.72 -7.99
CA ALA A 178 4.79 -12.70 -8.37
C ALA A 178 5.30 -14.15 -8.37
N LYS A 179 6.58 -14.37 -8.75
CA LYS A 179 7.22 -15.70 -8.71
C LYS A 179 7.44 -16.22 -7.28
N LEU A 180 7.64 -15.35 -6.30
CA LEU A 180 7.72 -15.72 -4.89
C LEU A 180 6.39 -16.24 -4.35
N LYS A 181 5.25 -15.86 -4.96
CA LYS A 181 3.89 -16.19 -4.49
C LYS A 181 3.68 -15.83 -3.01
N PRO A 182 3.93 -14.57 -2.59
CA PRO A 182 3.80 -14.19 -1.20
C PRO A 182 2.35 -14.33 -0.73
N ASP A 183 2.15 -14.62 0.55
CA ASP A 183 0.81 -14.67 1.17
C ASP A 183 0.13 -13.29 1.12
N PHE A 184 0.92 -12.20 1.14
CA PHE A 184 0.45 -10.82 0.94
C PHE A 184 1.59 -9.87 0.58
N ILE A 185 1.23 -8.66 0.14
CA ILE A 185 2.17 -7.57 -0.15
C ILE A 185 1.82 -6.36 0.72
N ILE A 186 2.85 -5.70 1.25
CA ILE A 186 2.74 -4.43 1.97
C ILE A 186 3.26 -3.32 1.06
N LEU A 187 2.38 -2.34 0.75
CA LEU A 187 2.75 -1.10 0.10
C LEU A 187 2.93 -0.05 1.20
N ASN A 188 4.19 0.26 1.50
CA ASN A 188 4.60 0.95 2.73
C ASN A 188 4.86 2.45 2.49
N GLY A 189 3.83 3.16 2.02
CA GLY A 189 3.91 4.59 1.72
C GLY A 189 4.58 4.91 0.39
N ASP A 190 4.38 6.14 -0.07
CA ASP A 190 4.81 6.59 -1.41
C ASP A 190 4.27 5.67 -2.51
N CYS A 191 3.02 5.25 -2.34
CA CYS A 191 2.34 4.36 -3.28
C CYS A 191 2.00 5.08 -4.59
N VAL A 192 1.84 6.40 -4.54
CA VAL A 192 1.75 7.34 -5.67
C VAL A 192 2.41 8.66 -5.28
N TYR A 193 2.77 9.46 -6.28
CA TYR A 193 3.40 10.76 -6.08
C TYR A 193 2.50 11.87 -6.61
N TYR A 194 1.75 12.55 -5.73
CA TYR A 194 0.88 13.66 -6.11
C TYR A 194 1.66 14.86 -6.64
N ASP A 195 2.85 15.09 -6.14
CA ASP A 195 3.73 16.21 -6.49
C ASP A 195 4.70 15.93 -7.64
N HIS A 196 4.68 14.73 -8.23
CA HIS A 196 5.52 14.39 -9.37
C HIS A 196 4.69 14.08 -10.64
N PRO A 197 5.16 14.56 -11.83
CA PRO A 197 6.25 15.55 -11.98
C PRO A 197 5.79 16.92 -11.49
N ALA A 198 6.72 17.74 -11.02
CA ALA A 198 6.44 18.99 -10.31
C ALA A 198 5.60 20.01 -11.14
N HIS A 199 5.74 20.02 -12.47
CA HIS A 199 5.00 20.94 -13.36
C HIS A 199 3.53 20.54 -13.56
N THR A 200 3.15 19.30 -13.23
CA THR A 200 1.77 18.78 -13.25
C THR A 200 1.42 18.13 -11.92
N ALA A 201 1.90 18.71 -10.81
CA ALA A 201 1.55 18.26 -9.46
C ALA A 201 0.04 18.27 -9.24
N ALA A 202 -0.52 17.20 -8.72
CA ALA A 202 -1.93 17.06 -8.44
C ALA A 202 -2.35 17.91 -7.24
N LYS A 203 -3.46 18.65 -7.36
CA LYS A 203 -3.98 19.57 -6.34
C LYS A 203 -5.45 19.36 -6.05
N THR A 204 -6.20 18.88 -7.03
CA THR A 204 -7.63 18.65 -6.95
C THR A 204 -7.94 17.17 -6.79
N ARG A 205 -9.15 16.83 -6.33
CA ARG A 205 -9.60 15.44 -6.19
C ARG A 205 -9.44 14.64 -7.49
N THR A 206 -9.81 15.19 -8.60
CA THR A 206 -9.70 14.54 -9.91
C THR A 206 -8.24 14.24 -10.27
N GLU A 207 -7.34 15.20 -10.04
CA GLU A 207 -5.91 15.02 -10.32
C GLU A 207 -5.27 13.99 -9.38
N LEU A 208 -5.64 13.98 -8.09
CA LEU A 208 -5.16 12.98 -7.13
C LEU A 208 -5.62 11.57 -7.56
N ARG A 209 -6.91 11.39 -7.87
CA ARG A 209 -7.48 10.12 -8.36
C ARG A 209 -6.76 9.62 -9.61
N LYS A 210 -6.45 10.51 -10.54
CA LYS A 210 -5.70 10.19 -11.77
C LYS A 210 -4.35 9.54 -11.47
N LYS A 211 -3.60 9.98 -10.43
CA LYS A 211 -2.33 9.37 -10.03
C LYS A 211 -2.48 7.89 -9.66
N TRP A 212 -3.59 7.53 -9.03
CA TRP A 212 -3.91 6.12 -8.72
C TRP A 212 -4.33 5.35 -9.96
N HIS A 213 -5.11 5.97 -10.84
CA HIS A 213 -5.58 5.29 -12.06
C HIS A 213 -4.43 4.96 -13.00
N GLU A 214 -3.58 5.95 -13.33
CA GLU A 214 -2.47 5.78 -14.28
C GLU A 214 -1.45 4.73 -13.83
N GLN A 215 -1.21 4.60 -12.53
CA GLN A 215 -0.25 3.65 -11.99
C GLN A 215 -0.83 2.23 -11.84
N TYR A 216 -2.02 2.10 -11.25
CA TYR A 216 -2.56 0.78 -10.91
C TYR A 216 -3.36 0.10 -12.03
N VAL A 217 -3.49 0.73 -13.20
CA VAL A 217 -3.96 0.08 -14.42
C VAL A 217 -2.87 -0.73 -15.12
N MET A 218 -1.59 -0.54 -14.75
CA MET A 218 -0.49 -1.25 -15.39
C MET A 218 -0.62 -2.78 -15.22
N PRO A 219 -0.45 -3.57 -16.31
CA PRO A 219 -0.77 -5.00 -16.35
C PRO A 219 -0.11 -5.86 -15.27
N ARG A 220 1.14 -5.54 -14.88
CA ARG A 220 1.83 -6.30 -13.82
C ARG A 220 1.16 -6.12 -12.45
N PHE A 221 0.64 -4.93 -12.12
CA PHE A 221 -0.15 -4.73 -10.90
C PHE A 221 -1.47 -5.48 -10.95
N VAL A 222 -2.24 -5.32 -12.02
CA VAL A 222 -3.54 -6.01 -12.19
C VAL A 222 -3.38 -7.51 -12.02
N LYS A 223 -2.36 -8.10 -12.65
CA LYS A 223 -2.06 -9.53 -12.54
C LYS A 223 -1.66 -9.93 -11.11
N LEU A 224 -0.77 -9.18 -10.46
CA LEU A 224 -0.27 -9.50 -9.14
C LEU A 224 -1.38 -9.41 -8.08
N PHE A 225 -2.13 -8.33 -8.08
CA PHE A 225 -3.18 -8.08 -7.09
C PHE A 225 -4.40 -9.01 -7.24
N SER A 226 -4.63 -9.59 -8.43
CA SER A 226 -5.67 -10.61 -8.59
C SER A 226 -5.36 -11.93 -7.85
N GLN A 227 -4.13 -12.13 -7.39
CA GLN A 227 -3.68 -13.37 -6.75
C GLN A 227 -3.07 -13.17 -5.36
N THR A 228 -2.77 -11.93 -4.99
CA THR A 228 -2.04 -11.59 -3.77
C THR A 228 -2.72 -10.42 -3.07
N PRO A 229 -3.26 -10.62 -1.86
CA PRO A 229 -3.88 -9.55 -1.08
C PRO A 229 -2.85 -8.54 -0.59
N THR A 230 -3.33 -7.35 -0.23
CA THR A 230 -2.48 -6.18 0.02
C THR A 230 -2.75 -5.56 1.38
N TYR A 231 -1.69 -4.97 1.98
CA TYR A 231 -1.78 -4.01 3.07
C TYR A 231 -1.18 -2.69 2.62
N TRP A 232 -1.76 -1.58 3.01
CA TRP A 232 -1.38 -0.26 2.55
C TRP A 232 -1.07 0.67 3.72
N LEU A 233 -0.02 1.46 3.57
CA LEU A 233 0.30 2.59 4.42
C LEU A 233 0.47 3.83 3.54
N LYS A 234 0.34 4.99 4.14
CA LYS A 234 0.51 6.30 3.50
C LYS A 234 1.79 6.95 3.99
N ASP A 235 2.49 7.68 3.09
CA ASP A 235 3.57 8.59 3.49
C ASP A 235 3.33 10.00 2.91
N ASP A 236 4.36 10.81 2.71
CA ASP A 236 4.20 12.22 2.37
C ASP A 236 3.72 12.46 0.94
N HIS A 237 4.22 11.70 -0.05
CA HIS A 237 3.86 11.89 -1.46
C HIS A 237 2.44 11.43 -1.80
N ASP A 238 1.91 10.42 -1.14
CA ASP A 238 0.51 9.96 -1.26
C ASP A 238 -0.41 10.53 -0.18
N HIS A 239 0.14 11.44 0.68
CA HIS A 239 -0.60 12.36 1.51
C HIS A 239 -0.79 13.72 0.81
N ARG A 240 0.31 14.41 0.48
CA ARG A 240 0.30 15.74 -0.16
C ARG A 240 1.48 15.95 -1.10
N TYR A 241 2.69 16.11 -0.57
CA TYR A 241 3.94 16.40 -1.27
C TYR A 241 5.14 16.14 -0.35
N ASN A 242 6.34 16.09 -0.93
CA ASN A 242 7.59 15.80 -0.21
C ASN A 242 7.71 16.52 1.14
N ASP A 243 8.01 15.76 2.19
CA ASP A 243 8.14 16.19 3.59
C ASP A 243 6.90 16.92 4.14
N SER A 244 5.69 16.65 3.60
CA SER A 244 4.47 17.32 4.07
C SER A 244 4.10 16.94 5.50
N ASP A 245 3.56 17.92 6.22
CA ASP A 245 2.90 17.75 7.51
C ASP A 245 1.46 18.32 7.45
N LEU A 246 0.82 18.46 8.61
CA LEU A 246 -0.55 18.98 8.69
C LEU A 246 -0.63 20.50 8.56
N THR A 247 0.48 21.20 8.28
CA THR A 247 0.53 22.66 8.21
C THR A 247 0.65 23.17 6.77
N GLY A 248 0.42 24.49 6.62
CA GLY A 248 0.55 25.20 5.35
C GLY A 248 -0.65 25.05 4.42
N GLU A 249 -0.76 26.01 3.51
CA GLU A 249 -1.91 26.18 2.58
C GLU A 249 -1.64 25.62 1.17
N LYS A 250 -0.46 24.99 0.95
CA LYS A 250 -0.14 24.40 -0.35
C LYS A 250 -1.06 23.19 -0.62
N GLU A 251 -1.69 23.20 -1.78
CA GLU A 251 -2.53 22.08 -2.23
C GLU A 251 -1.71 20.82 -2.62
N PRO A 252 -2.31 19.63 -2.46
CA PRO A 252 -3.65 19.36 -1.91
C PRO A 252 -3.74 19.63 -0.41
N SER A 253 -4.97 19.85 0.11
CA SER A 253 -5.19 19.96 1.55
C SER A 253 -4.98 18.60 2.26
N ASN A 254 -4.78 18.62 3.59
CA ASN A 254 -4.65 17.40 4.38
C ASN A 254 -5.88 16.50 4.26
N GLU A 255 -7.07 17.10 4.40
CA GLU A 255 -8.35 16.38 4.35
C GLU A 255 -8.54 15.71 3.00
N LEU A 256 -8.15 16.39 1.90
CA LEU A 256 -8.26 15.83 0.57
C LEU A 256 -7.28 14.67 0.36
N GLY A 257 -6.04 14.80 0.79
CA GLY A 257 -5.03 13.74 0.71
C GLY A 257 -5.44 12.50 1.49
N ILE A 258 -5.84 12.66 2.76
CA ILE A 258 -6.32 11.58 3.63
C ILE A 258 -7.56 10.90 3.03
N ALA A 259 -8.55 11.68 2.58
CA ALA A 259 -9.78 11.15 2.01
C ALA A 259 -9.52 10.38 0.72
N THR A 260 -8.63 10.88 -0.16
CA THR A 260 -8.30 10.20 -1.41
C THR A 260 -7.54 8.89 -1.17
N PHE A 261 -6.57 8.87 -0.25
CA PHE A 261 -5.90 7.63 0.11
C PHE A 261 -6.90 6.57 0.61
N ARG A 262 -7.77 6.94 1.56
CA ARG A 262 -8.79 6.03 2.11
C ARG A 262 -9.80 5.56 1.04
N GLU A 263 -10.09 6.39 0.05
CA GLU A 263 -10.96 6.05 -1.08
C GLU A 263 -10.31 5.03 -2.02
N GLN A 264 -9.03 5.25 -2.38
CA GLN A 264 -8.36 4.53 -3.46
C GLN A 264 -7.86 3.14 -3.06
N VAL A 265 -7.62 2.87 -1.77
CA VAL A 265 -7.03 1.60 -1.32
C VAL A 265 -7.96 0.81 -0.39
N PRO A 266 -7.90 -0.52 -0.37
CA PRO A 266 -8.74 -1.36 0.49
C PRO A 266 -8.15 -1.48 1.91
N ILE A 267 -8.10 -0.36 2.68
CA ILE A 267 -7.42 -0.30 3.98
C ILE A 267 -8.37 -0.27 5.18
N VAL A 268 -9.53 0.33 5.02
CA VAL A 268 -10.51 0.50 6.11
C VAL A 268 -11.89 0.12 5.64
N ASP A 269 -12.72 -0.31 6.58
CA ASP A 269 -14.13 -0.49 6.29
C ASP A 269 -14.70 0.85 5.78
N PRO A 270 -15.29 0.89 4.57
CA PRO A 270 -15.82 2.12 3.99
C PRO A 270 -16.94 2.75 4.82
N LYS A 271 -17.53 2.00 5.76
CA LYS A 271 -18.58 2.45 6.66
C LYS A 271 -18.07 2.92 8.03
N SER A 272 -16.74 2.85 8.28
CA SER A 272 -16.17 3.19 9.57
C SER A 272 -15.15 4.33 9.45
N ASN A 273 -15.00 5.07 10.56
CA ASN A 273 -14.00 6.14 10.70
C ASN A 273 -12.79 5.69 11.55
N THR A 274 -12.47 4.39 11.49
CA THR A 274 -11.36 3.83 12.26
C THR A 274 -10.01 4.41 11.83
N PRO A 275 -9.05 4.54 12.79
CA PRO A 275 -7.67 4.90 12.47
C PRO A 275 -7.05 3.93 11.45
N THR A 276 -6.06 4.42 10.69
CA THR A 276 -5.31 3.61 9.73
C THR A 276 -4.13 2.87 10.36
N TYR A 277 -3.70 3.26 11.58
CA TYR A 277 -2.75 2.45 12.35
C TYR A 277 -3.45 1.22 12.94
N ARG A 278 -2.81 0.08 12.85
CA ARG A 278 -3.43 -1.22 13.19
C ARG A 278 -2.41 -2.31 13.44
N THR A 279 -2.85 -3.44 13.97
CA THR A 279 -2.02 -4.63 14.15
C THR A 279 -2.73 -5.87 13.64
N HIS A 280 -1.98 -6.77 13.05
CA HIS A 280 -2.46 -8.07 12.60
C HIS A 280 -1.61 -9.20 13.20
N ARG A 281 -2.28 -10.14 13.81
CA ARG A 281 -1.66 -11.38 14.27
C ARG A 281 -1.59 -12.37 13.08
N MET A 282 -0.38 -12.80 12.74
CA MET A 282 -0.08 -13.70 11.64
C MET A 282 0.19 -15.12 12.15
N GLY A 283 -0.77 -15.71 12.87
CA GLY A 283 -0.56 -16.97 13.57
C GLY A 283 0.19 -16.83 14.89
N LYS A 284 0.71 -17.95 15.41
CA LYS A 284 1.40 -18.01 16.72
C LYS A 284 2.69 -17.20 16.72
N ASP A 285 3.47 -17.28 15.65
CA ASP A 285 4.87 -16.88 15.67
C ASP A 285 5.14 -15.45 15.19
N LEU A 286 4.17 -14.74 14.56
CA LEU A 286 4.39 -13.41 13.98
C LEU A 286 3.24 -12.45 14.30
N GLN A 287 3.59 -11.21 14.61
CA GLN A 287 2.64 -10.09 14.68
C GLN A 287 3.24 -8.87 14.02
N LEU A 288 2.43 -8.18 13.21
CA LEU A 288 2.79 -6.94 12.52
C LEU A 288 2.04 -5.76 13.12
N TRP A 289 2.72 -4.63 13.29
CA TRP A 289 2.14 -3.33 13.61
C TRP A 289 2.37 -2.40 12.44
N PHE A 290 1.31 -1.74 11.99
CA PHE A 290 1.31 -0.75 10.93
C PHE A 290 1.06 0.61 11.55
N VAL A 291 2.05 1.50 11.53
CA VAL A 291 1.93 2.84 12.10
C VAL A 291 1.58 3.87 11.04
N GLU A 292 0.84 4.89 11.44
CA GLU A 292 0.47 6.03 10.61
C GLU A 292 1.39 7.22 10.91
N GLY A 293 2.09 7.72 9.91
CA GLY A 293 3.10 8.75 10.07
C GLY A 293 2.65 10.17 9.72
N ARG A 294 1.46 10.37 9.13
CA ARG A 294 1.04 11.68 8.58
C ARG A 294 -0.18 12.27 9.27
N ASP A 295 -1.17 11.45 9.68
CA ASP A 295 -2.46 11.95 10.16
C ASP A 295 -2.44 12.60 11.55
N TYR A 296 -1.41 12.32 12.37
CA TYR A 296 -1.37 12.69 13.79
C TYR A 296 -0.13 13.47 14.19
N ARG A 297 0.73 13.83 13.22
CA ARG A 297 2.04 14.42 13.51
C ARG A 297 1.96 15.88 13.92
N SER A 298 2.87 16.28 14.80
CA SER A 298 3.20 17.68 15.06
C SER A 298 3.85 18.32 13.81
N PRO A 299 3.80 19.66 13.69
CA PRO A 299 4.51 20.36 12.62
C PRO A 299 5.99 19.99 12.54
N ASN A 300 6.51 19.72 11.34
CA ASN A 300 7.92 19.39 11.13
C ASN A 300 8.86 20.48 11.67
N LYS A 301 8.46 21.75 11.54
CA LYS A 301 9.23 22.92 12.02
C LYS A 301 9.15 23.15 13.53
N MET A 302 8.28 22.45 14.26
CA MET A 302 8.24 22.52 15.71
C MET A 302 9.60 22.06 16.26
N PRO A 303 10.20 22.74 17.25
CA PRO A 303 11.41 22.24 17.91
C PRO A 303 11.20 20.82 18.44
N ASP A 304 12.22 19.95 18.29
CA ASP A 304 12.16 18.60 18.85
C ASP A 304 12.10 18.65 20.38
N GLY A 305 11.26 17.83 20.97
CA GLY A 305 10.99 17.86 22.41
C GLY A 305 9.87 16.91 22.81
N PRO A 306 9.57 16.81 24.12
CA PRO A 306 8.58 15.84 24.64
C PRO A 306 7.16 16.07 24.13
N GLU A 307 6.83 17.27 23.69
CA GLU A 307 5.51 17.64 23.15
C GLU A 307 5.40 17.40 21.63
N LYS A 308 6.53 17.17 20.96
CA LYS A 308 6.55 16.91 19.52
C LYS A 308 6.41 15.42 19.26
N SER A 309 5.39 15.04 18.49
CA SER A 309 5.10 13.65 18.19
C SER A 309 4.81 13.45 16.70
N LEU A 310 5.38 12.40 16.11
CA LEU A 310 5.06 11.93 14.78
C LEU A 310 3.81 11.02 14.82
N TRP A 311 3.71 10.18 15.82
CA TRP A 311 2.63 9.22 15.95
C TRP A 311 1.38 9.77 16.65
N GLY A 312 1.51 10.90 17.38
CA GLY A 312 0.47 11.38 18.28
C GLY A 312 0.34 10.52 19.53
N LYS A 313 -0.31 11.07 20.56
CA LYS A 313 -0.41 10.42 21.87
C LYS A 313 -1.15 9.08 21.81
N GLU A 314 -2.33 9.07 21.19
CA GLU A 314 -3.21 7.88 21.18
C GLU A 314 -2.56 6.69 20.45
N GLN A 315 -1.97 6.92 19.29
CA GLN A 315 -1.28 5.87 18.55
C GLN A 315 -0.06 5.35 19.31
N ARG A 316 0.73 6.23 19.94
CA ARG A 316 1.91 5.84 20.72
C ARG A 316 1.50 4.95 21.92
N GLU A 317 0.49 5.34 22.68
CA GLU A 317 -0.03 4.56 23.80
C GLU A 317 -0.60 3.21 23.35
N TRP A 318 -1.34 3.19 22.24
CA TRP A 318 -1.84 1.96 21.63
C TRP A 318 -0.69 1.05 21.19
N LEU A 319 0.33 1.59 20.52
CA LEU A 319 1.49 0.84 20.03
C LEU A 319 2.23 0.16 21.20
N GLN A 320 2.57 0.94 22.22
CA GLN A 320 3.26 0.45 23.40
C GLN A 320 2.45 -0.65 24.12
N ARG A 321 1.18 -0.40 24.37
CA ARG A 321 0.30 -1.37 25.03
C ARG A 321 0.21 -2.68 24.23
N THR A 322 -0.06 -2.61 22.97
CA THR A 322 -0.26 -3.82 22.14
C THR A 322 1.02 -4.59 21.87
N ILE A 323 2.19 -3.95 21.81
CA ILE A 323 3.49 -4.63 21.74
C ILE A 323 3.74 -5.40 23.05
N LYS A 324 3.48 -4.78 24.21
CA LYS A 324 3.65 -5.41 25.52
C LYS A 324 2.73 -6.61 25.74
N GLU A 325 1.48 -6.52 25.27
CA GLU A 325 0.47 -7.59 25.36
C GLU A 325 0.77 -8.76 24.41
N SER A 326 1.62 -8.58 23.40
CA SER A 326 1.89 -9.58 22.38
C SER A 326 2.79 -10.69 22.86
N ASN A 327 2.34 -11.93 22.70
CA ASN A 327 3.12 -13.14 22.92
C ASN A 327 3.65 -13.78 21.62
N ALA A 328 3.66 -13.04 20.48
CA ALA A 328 4.25 -13.52 19.24
C ALA A 328 5.75 -13.72 19.39
N THR A 329 6.28 -14.78 18.78
CA THR A 329 7.72 -15.08 18.75
C THR A 329 8.48 -13.91 18.11
N PHE A 330 8.04 -13.46 16.95
CA PHE A 330 8.59 -12.31 16.23
C PHE A 330 7.59 -11.18 16.15
N LYS A 331 8.07 -9.97 16.35
CA LYS A 331 7.33 -8.72 16.30
C LYS A 331 7.94 -7.82 15.21
N ILE A 332 7.13 -7.33 14.30
CA ILE A 332 7.61 -6.44 13.23
C ILE A 332 6.80 -5.16 13.22
N LEU A 333 7.48 -4.03 13.37
CA LEU A 333 6.93 -2.70 13.18
C LEU A 333 7.11 -2.29 11.72
N ILE A 334 6.03 -2.02 11.03
CA ILE A 334 5.99 -1.49 9.67
C ILE A 334 5.79 0.02 9.76
N SER A 335 6.80 0.79 9.36
CA SER A 335 6.79 2.24 9.40
C SER A 335 6.97 2.81 7.99
N PRO A 336 6.15 3.77 7.55
CA PRO A 336 6.40 4.44 6.27
C PRO A 336 7.77 5.12 6.23
N THR A 337 8.20 5.73 7.34
CA THR A 337 9.48 6.45 7.48
C THR A 337 10.47 5.73 8.38
N PRO A 338 11.79 5.98 8.27
CA PRO A 338 12.81 5.40 9.15
C PRO A 338 12.69 5.88 10.60
N ILE A 339 13.08 5.00 11.53
CA ILE A 339 13.18 5.31 12.95
C ILE A 339 14.66 5.33 13.39
N ILE A 340 15.50 4.46 12.81
CA ILE A 340 16.94 4.40 13.09
C ILE A 340 17.74 5.20 12.04
N GLY A 341 17.57 4.88 10.77
CA GLY A 341 18.38 5.45 9.70
C GLY A 341 19.65 4.64 9.40
N PRO A 342 20.76 5.24 8.92
CA PRO A 342 21.03 6.69 8.82
C PRO A 342 20.24 7.37 7.70
N ASP A 343 19.99 8.67 7.89
CA ASP A 343 19.29 9.53 6.97
C ASP A 343 20.08 10.81 6.65
N ASP A 344 19.56 11.63 5.73
CA ASP A 344 20.14 12.93 5.39
C ASP A 344 20.08 13.90 6.59
N GLY A 345 21.21 14.45 7.00
CA GLY A 345 21.32 15.30 8.19
C GLY A 345 20.57 16.64 8.13
N TYR A 346 20.09 17.04 6.94
CA TYR A 346 19.28 18.24 6.77
C TYR A 346 17.77 18.00 6.94
N LYS A 347 17.32 16.74 6.89
CA LYS A 347 15.92 16.35 7.03
C LYS A 347 15.38 16.58 8.45
N SER A 348 14.06 16.75 8.57
CA SER A 348 13.38 17.04 9.84
C SER A 348 11.98 16.44 9.95
N ASP A 349 11.68 15.42 9.16
CA ASP A 349 10.31 14.90 8.99
C ASP A 349 10.07 13.48 9.53
N ASN A 350 11.12 12.84 10.09
CA ASN A 350 10.99 11.50 10.66
C ASN A 350 11.79 11.33 11.98
N HIS A 351 11.69 10.14 12.61
CA HIS A 351 12.34 9.85 13.89
C HIS A 351 13.86 9.74 13.78
N ALA A 352 14.39 9.36 12.62
CA ALA A 352 15.85 9.32 12.42
C ALA A 352 16.48 10.71 12.34
N ASN A 353 15.72 11.75 12.10
CA ASN A 353 16.22 13.12 11.90
C ASN A 353 16.46 13.84 13.22
N LEU A 354 17.68 14.30 13.46
CA LEU A 354 18.07 15.03 14.69
C LEU A 354 17.29 16.34 14.91
N LYS A 355 16.80 16.96 13.83
CA LYS A 355 15.92 18.13 13.86
C LYS A 355 14.44 17.79 13.66
N GLY A 356 14.13 16.50 13.57
CA GLY A 356 12.80 15.98 13.31
C GLY A 356 12.10 15.56 14.60
N PHE A 357 11.95 14.25 14.76
CA PHE A 357 11.24 13.62 15.87
C PHE A 357 12.17 12.66 16.64
N ALA A 358 13.47 13.02 16.76
CA ALA A 358 14.49 12.16 17.36
C ALA A 358 14.20 11.84 18.83
N GLN A 359 13.62 12.75 19.59
CA GLN A 359 13.29 12.50 21.00
C GLN A 359 12.18 11.44 21.13
N GLU A 360 11.15 11.46 20.30
CA GLU A 360 10.12 10.42 20.31
C GLU A 360 10.71 9.06 19.91
N GLY A 361 11.56 9.01 18.86
CA GLY A 361 12.27 7.79 18.45
C GLY A 361 13.17 7.23 19.57
N GLN A 362 13.97 8.08 20.20
CA GLN A 362 14.80 7.70 21.35
C GLN A 362 13.95 7.17 22.52
N ALA A 363 12.88 7.88 22.89
CA ALA A 363 11.97 7.46 23.96
C ALA A 363 11.32 6.12 23.65
N PHE A 364 11.03 5.81 22.39
CA PHE A 364 10.50 4.51 21.98
C PHE A 364 11.53 3.40 22.19
N PHE A 365 12.79 3.57 21.82
CA PHE A 365 13.83 2.58 22.06
C PHE A 365 14.13 2.37 23.56
N GLU A 366 14.14 3.44 24.36
CA GLU A 366 14.26 3.30 25.82
C GLU A 366 13.06 2.55 26.41
N TRP A 367 11.87 2.81 25.91
CA TRP A 367 10.66 2.08 26.34
C TRP A 367 10.74 0.60 25.96
N LEU A 368 11.17 0.24 24.75
CA LEU A 368 11.35 -1.16 24.34
C LEU A 368 12.33 -1.88 25.28
N LYS A 369 13.48 -1.25 25.58
CA LYS A 369 14.50 -1.77 26.50
C LYS A 369 13.97 -1.94 27.92
N THR A 370 13.28 -0.92 28.46
CA THR A 370 12.76 -0.92 29.85
C THR A 370 11.63 -1.96 30.04
N ASN A 371 10.94 -2.33 28.98
CA ASN A 371 9.89 -3.35 29.00
C ASN A 371 10.37 -4.73 28.53
N ASP A 372 11.69 -4.97 28.52
CA ASP A 372 12.33 -6.26 28.20
C ASP A 372 11.91 -6.83 26.83
N ILE A 373 11.67 -5.95 25.84
CA ILE A 373 11.42 -6.40 24.47
C ILE A 373 12.74 -6.89 23.86
N ASP A 374 12.79 -8.18 23.50
CA ASP A 374 13.99 -8.81 22.94
C ASP A 374 14.34 -8.19 21.57
N PRO A 375 15.51 -7.53 21.42
CA PRO A 375 15.92 -6.92 20.15
C PRO A 375 16.18 -7.95 19.04
N ASN A 376 16.40 -9.23 19.37
CA ASN A 376 16.53 -10.31 18.38
C ASN A 376 15.17 -10.83 17.87
N LYS A 377 14.08 -10.37 18.45
CA LYS A 377 12.70 -10.76 18.11
C LYS A 377 11.83 -9.58 17.68
N PHE A 378 12.38 -8.36 17.72
CA PHE A 378 11.69 -7.14 17.31
C PHE A 378 12.44 -6.46 16.17
N PHE A 379 11.76 -6.28 15.03
CA PHE A 379 12.33 -5.70 13.82
C PHE A 379 11.50 -4.51 13.35
N ILE A 380 12.15 -3.57 12.67
CA ILE A 380 11.52 -2.43 12.02
C ILE A 380 11.74 -2.57 10.52
N LEU A 381 10.67 -2.46 9.74
CA LEU A 381 10.73 -2.38 8.28
C LEU A 381 10.21 -1.02 7.85
N CYS A 382 11.01 -0.26 7.08
CA CYS A 382 10.65 1.10 6.69
C CYS A 382 10.68 1.34 5.17
N GLY A 383 9.99 2.41 4.74
CA GLY A 383 9.98 3.00 3.41
C GLY A 383 10.73 4.34 3.37
N ASP A 384 10.21 5.32 2.60
CA ASP A 384 10.68 6.72 2.43
C ASP A 384 12.09 6.85 1.86
N ARG A 385 13.03 6.04 2.33
CA ARG A 385 14.39 6.08 1.82
C ARG A 385 14.48 5.33 0.50
N HIS A 386 15.04 5.98 -0.47
CA HIS A 386 15.20 5.46 -1.82
C HIS A 386 16.42 4.54 -1.96
N TRP A 387 16.94 4.01 -0.85
CA TRP A 387 18.03 3.02 -0.79
C TRP A 387 17.76 1.93 0.23
N LYS A 388 18.23 0.73 -0.06
CA LYS A 388 18.10 -0.41 0.84
C LYS A 388 19.23 -0.38 1.87
N TYR A 389 18.90 -0.68 3.12
CA TYR A 389 19.88 -0.87 4.18
C TYR A 389 19.41 -1.82 5.26
N HIS A 390 20.38 -2.30 6.03
CA HIS A 390 20.21 -2.99 7.30
C HIS A 390 21.02 -2.23 8.34
N THR A 391 20.39 -1.68 9.35
CA THR A 391 21.00 -0.90 10.42
C THR A 391 20.58 -1.39 11.79
N ILE A 392 21.52 -1.34 12.75
CA ILE A 392 21.34 -1.78 14.12
C ILE A 392 21.58 -0.61 15.06
N HIS A 393 20.56 -0.31 15.86
CA HIS A 393 20.59 0.69 16.93
C HIS A 393 21.53 0.26 18.07
N PRO A 394 22.15 1.17 18.86
CA PRO A 394 22.99 0.82 20.01
C PRO A 394 22.33 -0.12 21.04
N HIS A 395 21.03 -0.10 21.17
CA HIS A 395 20.27 -1.04 22.02
C HIS A 395 19.99 -2.42 21.35
N GLY A 396 20.56 -2.68 20.18
CA GLY A 396 20.44 -3.96 19.48
C GLY A 396 19.24 -4.08 18.55
N PHE A 397 18.26 -3.17 18.57
CA PHE A 397 17.11 -3.18 17.67
C PHE A 397 17.52 -2.95 16.22
N THR A 398 16.86 -3.63 15.31
CA THR A 398 17.25 -3.71 13.90
C THR A 398 16.20 -3.12 12.98
N GLU A 399 16.62 -2.28 12.03
CA GLU A 399 15.80 -1.69 11.00
C GLU A 399 16.30 -2.09 9.60
N PHE A 400 15.33 -2.35 8.70
CA PHE A 400 15.57 -2.59 7.29
C PHE A 400 14.75 -1.62 6.45
N SER A 401 15.39 -0.91 5.53
CA SER A 401 14.71 -0.15 4.50
C SER A 401 14.57 -0.99 3.23
N CYS A 402 13.37 -1.03 2.65
CA CYS A 402 13.13 -1.73 1.38
C CYS A 402 13.67 -0.98 0.16
N GLY A 403 14.03 0.30 0.30
CA GLY A 403 14.41 1.16 -0.81
C GLY A 403 13.24 1.48 -1.74
N ALA A 404 13.52 2.09 -2.89
CA ALA A 404 12.53 2.33 -3.93
C ALA A 404 12.24 1.05 -4.73
N LEU A 405 10.95 0.84 -5.10
CA LEU A 405 10.59 -0.29 -5.95
C LEU A 405 11.23 -0.19 -7.33
N ASN A 406 11.24 0.99 -7.92
CA ASN A 406 11.76 1.23 -9.25
C ASN A 406 13.14 1.89 -9.22
N LYS A 407 14.01 1.43 -10.12
CA LYS A 407 15.40 1.87 -10.24
C LYS A 407 15.54 3.37 -10.50
N GLU A 408 14.61 3.96 -11.24
CA GLU A 408 14.63 5.38 -11.61
C GLU A 408 14.43 6.31 -10.40
N ASN A 409 13.92 5.77 -9.29
CA ASN A 409 13.75 6.47 -8.01
C ASN A 409 14.81 6.08 -6.97
N ALA A 410 15.69 5.11 -7.27
CA ALA A 410 16.71 4.65 -6.36
C ALA A 410 17.92 5.60 -6.33
N ARG A 411 18.54 5.80 -5.17
CA ARG A 411 19.75 6.61 -4.97
C ARG A 411 20.69 5.98 -3.96
N LEU A 412 21.93 6.43 -3.94
CA LEU A 412 22.86 6.07 -2.86
C LEU A 412 22.42 6.70 -1.55
N GLY A 413 22.49 5.91 -0.48
CA GLY A 413 22.13 6.34 0.85
C GLY A 413 23.28 6.92 1.65
N ARG A 414 22.95 7.30 2.89
CA ARG A 414 23.93 7.70 3.90
C ARG A 414 24.50 6.48 4.62
N ILE A 415 25.69 6.65 5.18
CA ILE A 415 26.34 5.65 6.02
C ILE A 415 26.70 6.27 7.37
N PRO A 416 26.80 5.48 8.45
CA PRO A 416 27.33 5.94 9.72
C PRO A 416 28.71 6.59 9.55
N GLY A 417 28.94 7.72 10.23
CA GLY A 417 30.19 8.49 10.10
C GLY A 417 30.25 9.48 8.91
N ASP A 418 29.24 9.48 8.01
CA ASP A 418 29.13 10.52 6.99
C ASP A 418 28.74 11.85 7.66
N PRO A 419 29.56 12.94 7.53
CA PRO A 419 29.23 14.23 8.12
C PRO A 419 27.90 14.85 7.65
N LYS A 420 27.35 14.35 6.53
CA LYS A 420 26.06 14.78 5.97
C LYS A 420 24.89 13.88 6.42
N SER A 421 25.16 12.84 7.22
CA SER A 421 24.13 11.98 7.79
C SER A 421 23.64 12.50 9.14
N ASN A 422 22.57 11.92 9.64
CA ASN A 422 22.08 12.09 11.00
C ASN A 422 22.91 11.30 12.05
N ASP A 423 23.92 10.52 11.60
CA ASP A 423 24.83 9.74 12.43
C ASP A 423 26.31 10.03 12.11
N PRO A 424 26.77 11.31 12.26
CA PRO A 424 28.14 11.68 11.94
C PRO A 424 29.17 11.04 12.88
N ASP A 425 28.76 10.63 14.08
CA ASP A 425 29.60 9.99 15.09
C ASP A 425 29.69 8.47 14.96
N ALA A 426 29.06 7.88 13.93
CA ALA A 426 29.00 6.42 13.67
C ALA A 426 28.50 5.59 14.88
N LYS A 427 27.42 6.04 15.52
CA LYS A 427 26.80 5.36 16.67
C LYS A 427 26.04 4.10 16.24
N PHE A 428 25.48 4.10 15.01
CA PHE A 428 24.77 2.97 14.45
C PHE A 428 25.73 2.00 13.76
N ARG A 429 25.42 0.71 13.80
CA ARG A 429 26.11 -0.30 13.01
C ARG A 429 25.26 -0.61 11.76
N GLN A 430 25.85 -0.49 10.57
CA GLN A 430 25.17 -0.73 9.29
C GLN A 430 25.80 -1.91 8.56
N PRO A 431 25.30 -3.16 8.77
CA PRO A 431 25.80 -4.35 8.09
C PRO A 431 25.64 -4.33 6.57
N TYR A 432 24.65 -3.56 6.06
CA TYR A 432 24.41 -3.48 4.63
C TYR A 432 23.85 -2.11 4.21
N THR A 433 24.28 -1.63 3.05
CA THR A 433 23.65 -0.56 2.28
C THR A 433 23.88 -0.77 0.80
N ASP A 434 22.92 -0.35 -0.06
CA ASP A 434 23.00 -0.50 -1.51
C ASP A 434 24.22 0.21 -2.11
N LYS A 435 25.04 -0.56 -2.84
CA LYS A 435 26.14 -0.07 -3.71
C LYS A 435 26.33 -1.06 -4.87
N PRO A 436 25.95 -0.68 -6.12
CA PRO A 436 25.29 0.57 -6.56
C PRO A 436 23.84 0.66 -6.11
N ALA A 437 23.22 1.85 -6.24
CA ALA A 437 21.80 2.03 -6.03
C ALA A 437 20.97 1.16 -6.97
N SER A 438 19.92 0.53 -6.48
CA SER A 438 19.06 -0.35 -7.26
C SER A 438 17.61 -0.26 -6.84
N GLY A 439 16.67 -0.42 -7.78
CA GLY A 439 15.29 -0.72 -7.46
C GLY A 439 15.16 -2.06 -6.76
N GLY A 440 14.00 -2.38 -6.20
CA GLY A 440 13.75 -3.68 -5.60
C GLY A 440 12.78 -3.68 -4.43
N PHE A 441 12.88 -4.68 -3.57
CA PHE A 441 11.91 -4.92 -2.50
C PHE A 441 12.54 -5.69 -1.35
N LEU A 442 11.80 -5.79 -0.24
CA LEU A 442 12.14 -6.57 0.92
C LEU A 442 11.23 -7.81 0.99
N HIS A 443 11.79 -9.00 1.16
CA HIS A 443 11.08 -10.26 1.33
C HIS A 443 11.30 -10.80 2.73
N VAL A 444 10.21 -11.13 3.41
CA VAL A 444 10.19 -11.77 4.74
C VAL A 444 9.64 -13.18 4.61
N ASP A 445 10.36 -14.16 5.15
CA ASP A 445 9.97 -15.56 5.18
C ASP A 445 10.03 -16.08 6.61
N LEU A 446 8.87 -16.33 7.21
CA LEU A 446 8.69 -17.00 8.49
C LEU A 446 8.51 -18.50 8.26
N LYS A 447 9.40 -19.33 8.81
CA LYS A 447 9.17 -20.77 9.00
C LYS A 447 8.57 -20.99 10.38
N ALA A 448 7.39 -21.61 10.39
CA ALA A 448 6.63 -21.86 11.61
C ALA A 448 7.39 -22.69 12.63
N SER A 449 7.12 -22.46 13.92
CA SER A 449 7.56 -23.36 14.98
C SER A 449 6.85 -24.73 14.90
N SER A 450 7.55 -25.75 15.34
CA SER A 450 7.01 -27.10 15.58
C SER A 450 7.39 -27.57 16.99
N PRO A 451 6.86 -28.68 17.51
CA PRO A 451 7.28 -29.20 18.80
C PRO A 451 8.79 -29.47 18.90
N GLN A 452 9.48 -29.70 17.78
CA GLN A 452 10.90 -30.06 17.72
C GLN A 452 11.79 -28.90 17.24
N THR A 453 11.24 -27.87 16.63
CA THR A 453 12.02 -26.78 16.05
C THR A 453 11.43 -25.41 16.38
N PRO A 454 12.25 -24.44 16.81
CA PRO A 454 11.78 -23.07 16.96
C PRO A 454 11.41 -22.45 15.62
N ALA A 455 10.57 -21.41 15.64
CA ALA A 455 10.33 -20.59 14.47
C ALA A 455 11.62 -19.90 14.00
N THR A 456 11.75 -19.69 12.69
CA THR A 456 12.85 -18.92 12.13
C THR A 456 12.31 -17.83 11.21
N LEU A 457 12.94 -16.65 11.25
CA LEU A 457 12.58 -15.51 10.41
C LEU A 457 13.76 -15.15 9.51
N SER A 458 13.51 -14.99 8.21
CA SER A 458 14.48 -14.50 7.24
C SER A 458 13.99 -13.19 6.63
N ILE A 459 14.82 -12.15 6.66
CA ILE A 459 14.57 -10.85 6.04
C ILE A 459 15.60 -10.66 4.94
N THR A 460 15.15 -10.53 3.69
CA THR A 460 16.00 -10.53 2.49
C THR A 460 15.74 -9.27 1.68
N LEU A 461 16.78 -8.50 1.39
CA LEU A 461 16.77 -7.38 0.44
C LEU A 461 17.08 -7.92 -0.96
N GLN A 462 16.23 -7.63 -1.92
CA GLN A 462 16.36 -8.06 -3.32
C GLN A 462 16.32 -6.85 -4.26
N ASP A 463 17.01 -6.96 -5.42
CA ASP A 463 16.89 -5.97 -6.48
C ASP A 463 15.62 -6.19 -7.33
N ASP A 464 15.41 -5.33 -8.32
CA ASP A 464 14.25 -5.36 -9.22
C ASP A 464 14.21 -6.58 -10.16
N SER A 465 15.31 -7.36 -10.24
CA SER A 465 15.36 -8.65 -10.92
C SER A 465 15.04 -9.84 -10.00
N GLY A 466 14.93 -9.61 -8.69
CA GLY A 466 14.77 -10.64 -7.66
C GLY A 466 16.09 -11.26 -7.17
N LYS A 467 17.25 -10.69 -7.56
CA LYS A 467 18.54 -11.12 -7.04
C LYS A 467 18.67 -10.72 -5.56
N THR A 468 19.06 -11.67 -4.72
CA THR A 468 19.39 -11.41 -3.33
C THR A 468 20.61 -10.53 -3.20
N LEU A 469 20.48 -9.41 -2.51
CA LEU A 469 21.53 -8.46 -2.20
C LEU A 469 22.07 -8.64 -0.78
N HIS A 470 21.16 -8.88 0.16
CA HIS A 470 21.50 -9.10 1.57
C HIS A 470 20.41 -9.95 2.23
N GLN A 471 20.82 -10.78 3.20
CA GLN A 471 19.92 -11.61 4.00
C GLN A 471 20.31 -11.58 5.47
N HIS A 472 19.32 -11.46 6.34
CA HIS A 472 19.45 -11.61 7.78
C HIS A 472 18.50 -12.71 8.25
N GLN A 473 19.02 -13.66 9.03
CA GLN A 473 18.23 -14.79 9.53
C GLN A 473 18.36 -14.90 11.04
N VAL A 474 17.24 -15.15 11.72
CA VAL A 474 17.15 -15.32 13.16
C VAL A 474 16.33 -16.57 13.52
N LYS A 475 16.61 -17.11 14.73
CA LYS A 475 15.92 -18.29 15.28
C LYS A 475 15.18 -17.93 16.56
#